data_34adeed36887af3af86e9d505a97d90f
#
_entry.id   34adeed36887af3af86e9d505a97d90f
#
_cell.length_a   1.000
_cell.length_b   1.000
_cell.length_c   1.000
_cell.angle_alpha   90.00
_cell.angle_beta   90.00
_cell.angle_gamma   90.00
#
_symmetry.space_group_name_H-M   'P 1'
#
loop_
_entity.id
_entity.type
_entity.pdbx_description
1 polymer ?
#
loop_
_entity_poly.entity_id
_entity_poly.type
_entity_poly.pdbx_seq_one_letter_code
_entity_poly.pdbx_strand_id
1 'polypeptide(L)'
;MKNILVIGATGQIGSELTMKLRGIYGNDHVVCGYIPSAAPKGELAESGPAEICDVTNGEMIADVVKKHNIDAIYNLAALLSVVAEGKPQLAWKIGIDGLWNVLEVARQHHCSVFTPSSIGSFGPETPADHVPQDSDTASAHHLWCVKSYHRVTL
;
A
#
# COMPACT_ATOMS: atom_id res chain seq x y z
N MET A 1 -11.04 3.86 19.18
CA MET A 1 -11.13 4.59 17.91
C MET A 1 -9.88 4.24 17.15
N LYS A 2 -9.93 3.95 15.85
CA LYS A 2 -8.73 3.52 15.12
C LYS A 2 -8.11 4.70 14.39
N ASN A 3 -6.81 4.89 14.55
CA ASN A 3 -6.03 5.80 13.74
C ASN A 3 -5.43 5.06 12.55
N ILE A 4 -5.59 5.58 11.38
CA ILE A 4 -5.32 4.89 10.11
C ILE A 4 -4.30 5.70 9.30
N LEU A 5 -3.27 5.03 8.79
CA LEU A 5 -2.37 5.57 7.79
C LEU A 5 -2.67 4.93 6.43
N VAL A 6 -2.92 5.75 5.41
CA VAL A 6 -3.05 5.29 4.03
C VAL A 6 -1.82 5.71 3.25
N ILE A 7 -0.92 4.78 2.96
CA ILE A 7 0.28 5.02 2.13
C ILE A 7 -0.12 4.90 0.66
N GLY A 8 0.28 5.88 -0.16
CA GLY A 8 -0.21 5.98 -1.54
C GLY A 8 -1.61 6.59 -1.63
N ALA A 9 -1.98 7.41 -0.64
CA ALA A 9 -3.30 8.03 -0.52
C ALA A 9 -3.67 8.99 -1.66
N THR A 10 -2.71 9.44 -2.44
CA THR A 10 -2.92 10.35 -3.59
C THR A 10 -3.12 9.62 -4.92
N GLY A 11 -3.05 8.30 -4.92
CA GLY A 11 -3.43 7.46 -6.07
C GLY A 11 -4.94 7.38 -6.26
N GLN A 12 -5.39 6.79 -7.37
CA GLN A 12 -6.80 6.67 -7.71
C GLN A 12 -7.62 5.98 -6.59
N ILE A 13 -7.21 4.79 -6.16
CA ILE A 13 -7.88 4.06 -5.07
C ILE A 13 -7.61 4.76 -3.72
N GLY A 14 -6.39 5.25 -3.53
CA GLY A 14 -5.97 5.85 -2.27
C GLY A 14 -6.76 7.08 -1.88
N SER A 15 -7.07 7.98 -2.84
CA SER A 15 -7.85 9.19 -2.58
C SER A 15 -9.29 8.87 -2.16
N GLU A 16 -9.96 8.01 -2.91
CA GLU A 16 -11.31 7.56 -2.59
C GLU A 16 -11.39 6.84 -1.24
N LEU A 17 -10.45 5.92 -1.00
CA LEU A 17 -10.39 5.19 0.27
C LEU A 17 -10.14 6.13 1.45
N THR A 18 -9.18 7.06 1.33
CA THR A 18 -8.87 8.01 2.40
C THR A 18 -10.08 8.86 2.76
N MET A 19 -10.77 9.41 1.78
CA MET A 19 -11.99 10.20 1.99
C MET A 19 -13.11 9.36 2.62
N LYS A 20 -13.31 8.13 2.14
CA LYS A 20 -14.30 7.23 2.73
C LYS A 20 -13.99 6.87 4.18
N LEU A 21 -12.73 6.58 4.50
CA LEU A 21 -12.29 6.28 5.86
C LEU A 21 -12.45 7.52 6.78
N ARG A 22 -12.13 8.72 6.29
CA ARG A 22 -12.39 9.98 7.02
C ARG A 22 -13.86 10.16 7.37
N GLY A 23 -14.75 9.84 6.46
CA GLY A 23 -16.20 9.86 6.71
C GLY A 23 -16.67 8.85 7.75
N ILE A 24 -15.95 7.75 7.96
CA ILE A 24 -16.31 6.68 8.92
C ILE A 24 -15.66 6.90 10.29
N TYR A 25 -14.37 7.23 10.31
CA TYR A 25 -13.57 7.29 11.55
C TYR A 25 -13.32 8.72 12.05
N GLY A 26 -13.62 9.72 11.23
CA GLY A 26 -13.32 11.13 11.47
C GLY A 26 -12.04 11.58 10.75
N ASN A 27 -12.04 12.84 10.34
CA ASN A 27 -10.97 13.42 9.53
C ASN A 27 -9.58 13.32 10.19
N ASP A 28 -9.50 13.62 11.49
CA ASP A 28 -8.25 13.65 12.25
C ASP A 28 -7.65 12.26 12.51
N HIS A 29 -8.44 11.20 12.29
CA HIS A 29 -8.05 9.81 12.51
C HIS A 29 -7.49 9.11 11.27
N VAL A 30 -7.46 9.79 10.11
CA VAL A 30 -6.99 9.18 8.86
C VAL A 30 -5.94 10.03 8.19
N VAL A 31 -4.70 9.58 8.29
CA VAL A 31 -3.52 10.25 7.73
C VAL A 31 -3.34 9.89 6.25
N CYS A 32 -3.27 10.91 5.41
CA CYS A 32 -2.93 10.82 4.00
C CYS A 32 -1.41 10.71 3.86
N GLY A 33 -0.87 9.51 3.63
CA GLY A 33 0.55 9.28 3.34
C GLY A 33 0.85 9.46 1.86
N TYR A 34 1.75 10.38 1.52
CA TYR A 34 2.08 10.75 0.14
C TYR A 34 3.59 10.93 -0.07
N ILE A 35 4.01 10.97 -1.33
CA ILE A 35 5.38 11.34 -1.73
C ILE A 35 5.40 12.76 -2.30
N PRO A 36 6.53 13.52 -2.20
CA PRO A 36 6.58 14.93 -2.62
C PRO A 36 6.17 15.19 -4.08
N SER A 37 6.43 14.22 -4.97
CA SER A 37 6.04 14.29 -6.38
C SER A 37 4.54 14.12 -6.63
N ALA A 38 3.77 13.68 -5.62
CA ALA A 38 2.34 13.43 -5.69
C ALA A 38 1.63 13.94 -4.42
N ALA A 39 1.82 15.23 -4.09
CA ALA A 39 1.18 15.86 -2.94
C ALA A 39 -0.35 15.90 -3.10
N PRO A 40 -1.11 15.76 -2.01
CA PRO A 40 -2.57 15.82 -2.04
C PRO A 40 -3.06 17.21 -2.44
N LYS A 41 -4.27 17.27 -3.03
CA LYS A 41 -4.90 18.53 -3.49
C LYS A 41 -6.37 18.55 -3.09
N GLY A 42 -6.93 19.78 -3.05
CA GLY A 42 -8.35 20.01 -2.75
C GLY A 42 -8.76 19.38 -1.43
N GLU A 43 -9.95 18.79 -1.41
CA GLU A 43 -10.55 18.23 -0.20
C GLU A 43 -9.65 17.19 0.50
N LEU A 44 -8.90 16.37 -0.24
CA LEU A 44 -7.97 15.40 0.35
C LEU A 44 -6.86 16.08 1.17
N ALA A 45 -6.40 17.26 0.75
CA ALA A 45 -5.38 18.03 1.46
C ALA A 45 -5.96 18.80 2.67
N GLU A 46 -7.20 19.25 2.56
CA GLU A 46 -7.83 20.18 3.51
C GLU A 46 -8.62 19.50 4.62
N SER A 47 -9.11 18.29 4.36
CA SER A 47 -10.06 17.60 5.27
C SER A 47 -9.41 16.83 6.42
N GLY A 48 -8.07 16.74 6.51
CA GLY A 48 -7.40 16.00 7.59
C GLY A 48 -5.89 15.93 7.43
N PRO A 49 -5.18 15.23 8.33
CA PRO A 49 -3.73 15.18 8.34
C PRO A 49 -3.15 14.55 7.07
N ALA A 50 -2.03 15.13 6.62
CA ALA A 50 -1.27 14.65 5.47
C ALA A 50 0.23 14.66 5.81
N GLU A 51 0.94 13.56 5.53
CA GLU A 51 2.34 13.37 5.86
C GLU A 51 3.12 12.83 4.66
N ILE A 52 4.36 13.26 4.52
CA ILE A 52 5.28 12.61 3.58
C ILE A 52 5.59 11.22 4.10
N CYS A 53 5.31 10.20 3.30
CA CYS A 53 5.48 8.81 3.69
C CYS A 53 5.86 7.97 2.47
N ASP A 54 7.17 7.76 2.30
CA ASP A 54 7.72 6.91 1.24
C ASP A 54 7.93 5.49 1.80
N VAL A 55 7.31 4.49 1.19
CA VAL A 55 7.45 3.08 1.59
C VAL A 55 8.89 2.57 1.55
N THR A 56 9.74 3.17 0.75
CA THR A 56 11.16 2.79 0.67
C THR A 56 11.99 3.26 1.86
N ASN A 57 11.39 4.02 2.79
CA ASN A 57 12.01 4.53 3.99
C ASN A 57 11.23 4.09 5.25
N GLY A 58 11.70 3.03 5.92
CA GLY A 58 11.05 2.48 7.11
C GLY A 58 11.04 3.45 8.30
N GLU A 59 12.08 4.28 8.48
CA GLU A 59 12.13 5.27 9.56
C GLU A 59 11.03 6.33 9.38
N MET A 60 10.84 6.81 8.16
CA MET A 60 9.77 7.76 7.84
C MET A 60 8.37 7.19 8.14
N ILE A 61 8.14 5.91 7.81
CA ILE A 61 6.88 5.23 8.17
C ILE A 61 6.73 5.17 9.68
N ALA A 62 7.78 4.77 10.40
CA ALA A 62 7.75 4.65 11.86
C ALA A 62 7.50 6.00 12.55
N ASP A 63 8.04 7.08 12.05
CA ASP A 63 7.82 8.43 12.57
C ASP A 63 6.36 8.87 12.40
N VAL A 64 5.75 8.61 11.23
CA VAL A 64 4.33 8.90 11.00
C VAL A 64 3.45 8.04 11.93
N VAL A 65 3.78 6.75 12.07
CA VAL A 65 3.05 5.82 12.95
C VAL A 65 3.08 6.31 14.40
N LYS A 66 4.24 6.72 14.91
CA LYS A 66 4.39 7.26 16.27
C LYS A 66 3.66 8.59 16.44
N LYS A 67 3.86 9.52 15.51
CA LYS A 67 3.29 10.88 15.57
C LYS A 67 1.78 10.86 15.67
N HIS A 68 1.13 9.97 14.94
CA HIS A 68 -0.33 9.89 14.85
C HIS A 68 -0.94 8.72 15.63
N ASN A 69 -0.13 7.96 16.38
CA ASN A 69 -0.57 6.75 17.11
C ASN A 69 -1.37 5.80 16.22
N ILE A 70 -0.81 5.43 15.09
CA ILE A 70 -1.47 4.61 14.06
C ILE A 70 -1.72 3.19 14.57
N ASP A 71 -2.94 2.69 14.37
CA ASP A 71 -3.37 1.31 14.69
C ASP A 71 -3.45 0.43 13.43
N ALA A 72 -3.64 1.04 12.26
CA ALA A 72 -3.80 0.30 11.01
C ALA A 72 -3.14 1.04 9.84
N ILE A 73 -2.44 0.29 8.98
CA ILE A 73 -1.76 0.79 7.79
C ILE A 73 -2.40 0.17 6.56
N TYR A 74 -2.89 1.01 5.64
CA TYR A 74 -3.31 0.60 4.29
C TYR A 74 -2.18 0.93 3.33
N ASN A 75 -1.43 -0.09 2.89
CA ASN A 75 -0.35 0.08 1.93
C ASN A 75 -0.85 -0.07 0.50
N LEU A 76 -1.06 1.05 -0.17
CA LEU A 76 -1.48 1.12 -1.57
C LEU A 76 -0.35 1.58 -2.51
N ALA A 77 0.86 1.73 -1.99
CA ALA A 77 2.01 2.13 -2.80
C ALA A 77 2.37 1.04 -3.81
N ALA A 78 2.31 1.38 -5.08
CA ALA A 78 2.67 0.50 -6.19
C ALA A 78 3.01 1.30 -7.44
N LEU A 79 3.81 0.71 -8.33
CA LEU A 79 3.96 1.22 -9.70
C LEU A 79 2.92 0.56 -10.61
N LEU A 80 2.41 1.35 -11.57
CA LEU A 80 1.57 0.82 -12.66
C LEU A 80 2.40 -0.09 -13.58
N SER A 81 1.74 -1.08 -14.19
CA SER A 81 2.37 -2.15 -14.98
C SER A 81 3.38 -1.64 -16.01
N VAL A 82 2.99 -0.66 -16.83
CA VAL A 82 3.85 -0.10 -17.88
C VAL A 82 5.11 0.56 -17.31
N VAL A 83 4.99 1.28 -16.21
CA VAL A 83 6.13 1.93 -15.54
C VAL A 83 7.02 0.88 -14.87
N ALA A 84 6.42 -0.13 -14.27
CA ALA A 84 7.14 -1.21 -13.60
C ALA A 84 7.96 -2.07 -14.56
N GLU A 85 7.41 -2.42 -15.73
CA GLU A 85 8.15 -3.14 -16.78
C GLU A 85 9.36 -2.33 -17.30
N GLY A 86 9.22 -1.01 -17.43
CA GLY A 86 10.32 -0.13 -17.82
C GLY A 86 11.34 0.15 -16.69
N LYS A 87 10.99 -0.13 -15.44
CA LYS A 87 11.83 0.16 -14.24
C LYS A 87 11.75 -0.97 -13.22
N PRO A 88 12.20 -2.19 -13.54
CA PRO A 88 12.00 -3.37 -12.70
C PRO A 88 12.66 -3.25 -11.31
N GLN A 89 13.82 -2.62 -11.21
CA GLN A 89 14.49 -2.39 -9.92
C GLN A 89 13.68 -1.46 -9.00
N LEU A 90 13.05 -0.43 -9.56
CA LEU A 90 12.20 0.47 -8.80
C LEU A 90 10.90 -0.23 -8.39
N ALA A 91 10.34 -1.06 -9.27
CA ALA A 91 9.17 -1.88 -8.96
C ALA A 91 9.44 -2.84 -7.80
N TRP A 92 10.62 -3.50 -7.80
CA TRP A 92 11.06 -4.33 -6.70
C TRP A 92 11.19 -3.53 -5.40
N LYS A 93 11.92 -2.41 -5.45
CA LYS A 93 12.15 -1.56 -4.27
C LYS A 93 10.84 -1.06 -3.64
N ILE A 94 9.88 -0.63 -4.43
CA ILE A 94 8.58 -0.17 -3.91
C ILE A 94 7.71 -1.36 -3.47
N GLY A 95 7.63 -2.41 -4.29
CA GLY A 95 6.73 -3.53 -4.06
C GLY A 95 7.22 -4.49 -2.97
N ILE A 96 8.50 -4.87 -2.96
CA ILE A 96 9.05 -5.84 -2.01
C ILE A 96 9.67 -5.15 -0.80
N ASP A 97 10.68 -4.30 -1.01
CA ASP A 97 11.35 -3.65 0.11
C ASP A 97 10.40 -2.69 0.84
N GLY A 98 9.52 -2.03 0.09
CA GLY A 98 8.49 -1.16 0.66
C GLY A 98 7.48 -1.93 1.50
N LEU A 99 6.99 -3.09 1.03
CA LEU A 99 6.13 -3.94 1.84
C LEU A 99 6.86 -4.45 3.09
N TRP A 100 8.10 -4.89 2.96
CA TRP A 100 8.91 -5.32 4.08
C TRP A 100 9.02 -4.23 5.15
N ASN A 101 9.31 -2.99 4.77
CA ASN A 101 9.37 -1.85 5.68
C ASN A 101 8.03 -1.64 6.42
N VAL A 102 6.91 -1.70 5.68
CA VAL A 102 5.56 -1.54 6.28
C VAL A 102 5.28 -2.65 7.29
N LEU A 103 5.57 -3.90 6.95
CA LEU A 103 5.35 -5.06 7.83
C LEU A 103 6.24 -5.00 9.07
N GLU A 104 7.50 -4.62 8.92
CA GLU A 104 8.42 -4.51 10.06
C GLU A 104 8.02 -3.37 11.01
N VAL A 105 7.65 -2.20 10.49
CA VAL A 105 7.14 -1.10 11.32
C VAL A 105 5.84 -1.51 11.99
N ALA A 106 4.93 -2.16 11.27
CA ALA A 106 3.67 -2.64 11.83
C ALA A 106 3.89 -3.65 12.97
N ARG A 107 4.84 -4.58 12.80
CA ARG A 107 5.23 -5.54 13.84
C ARG A 107 5.77 -4.84 15.08
N GLN A 108 6.66 -3.84 14.91
CA GLN A 108 7.26 -3.08 16.01
C GLN A 108 6.24 -2.22 16.76
N HIS A 109 5.23 -1.71 16.08
CA HIS A 109 4.23 -0.79 16.63
C HIS A 109 2.85 -1.42 16.84
N HIS A 110 2.71 -2.75 16.62
CA HIS A 110 1.46 -3.50 16.77
C HIS A 110 0.31 -2.99 15.90
N CYS A 111 0.62 -2.50 14.69
CA CYS A 111 -0.37 -2.06 13.73
C CYS A 111 -0.91 -3.24 12.91
N SER A 112 -2.19 -3.20 12.57
CA SER A 112 -2.75 -4.05 11.52
C SER A 112 -2.32 -3.56 10.14
N VAL A 113 -2.10 -4.46 9.18
CA VAL A 113 -1.73 -4.09 7.80
C VAL A 113 -2.75 -4.63 6.81
N PHE A 114 -3.14 -3.78 5.87
CA PHE A 114 -3.84 -4.16 4.66
C PHE A 114 -2.98 -3.80 3.45
N THR A 115 -2.72 -4.77 2.58
CA THR A 115 -2.10 -4.54 1.27
C THR A 115 -2.85 -5.33 0.20
N PRO A 116 -3.27 -4.70 -0.92
CA PRO A 116 -4.02 -5.39 -1.95
C PRO A 116 -3.11 -6.32 -2.75
N SER A 117 -3.58 -7.53 -3.01
CA SER A 117 -3.01 -8.42 -4.02
C SER A 117 -3.43 -7.97 -5.43
N SER A 118 -3.26 -8.80 -6.43
CA SER A 118 -3.58 -8.50 -7.83
C SER A 118 -4.01 -9.75 -8.57
N ILE A 119 -4.89 -9.61 -9.55
CA ILE A 119 -5.19 -10.68 -10.51
C ILE A 119 -3.94 -11.08 -11.30
N GLY A 120 -2.99 -10.18 -11.47
CA GLY A 120 -1.70 -10.45 -12.10
C GLY A 120 -0.79 -11.41 -11.31
N SER A 121 -1.19 -11.85 -10.11
CA SER A 121 -0.52 -12.92 -9.38
C SER A 121 -0.78 -14.30 -10.00
N PHE A 122 -1.89 -14.45 -10.72
CA PHE A 122 -2.22 -15.70 -11.40
C PHE A 122 -1.45 -15.83 -12.71
N GLY A 123 -1.06 -17.05 -13.07
CA GLY A 123 -0.23 -17.35 -14.21
C GLY A 123 -0.89 -18.31 -15.22
N PRO A 124 -0.13 -18.78 -16.20
CA PRO A 124 -0.63 -19.68 -17.25
C PRO A 124 -1.21 -21.02 -16.71
N GLU A 125 -0.71 -21.48 -15.58
CA GLU A 125 -1.15 -22.73 -14.92
C GLU A 125 -2.42 -22.54 -14.09
N THR A 126 -2.87 -21.31 -13.89
CA THR A 126 -4.10 -21.02 -13.16
C THR A 126 -5.32 -21.44 -14.00
N PRO A 127 -6.32 -22.14 -13.46
CA PRO A 127 -7.54 -22.47 -14.19
C PRO A 127 -8.20 -21.21 -14.78
N ALA A 128 -8.68 -21.30 -16.03
CA ALA A 128 -9.32 -20.15 -16.69
C ALA A 128 -10.70 -19.82 -16.08
N ASP A 129 -11.32 -20.77 -15.39
CA ASP A 129 -12.68 -20.67 -14.84
C ASP A 129 -12.70 -21.14 -13.40
N HIS A 130 -13.59 -20.59 -12.58
CA HIS A 130 -13.80 -20.97 -11.18
C HIS A 130 -12.51 -21.06 -10.34
N VAL A 131 -11.63 -20.03 -10.46
CA VAL A 131 -10.32 -20.01 -9.77
C VAL A 131 -10.50 -20.04 -8.25
N PRO A 132 -10.02 -21.10 -7.55
CA PRO A 132 -10.07 -21.14 -6.09
C PRO A 132 -9.18 -20.07 -5.45
N GLN A 133 -9.49 -19.72 -4.20
CA GLN A 133 -8.71 -18.73 -3.45
C GLN A 133 -7.27 -19.16 -3.17
N ASP A 134 -7.04 -20.46 -3.08
CA ASP A 134 -5.77 -21.12 -2.80
C ASP A 134 -5.03 -21.61 -4.07
N SER A 135 -5.44 -21.10 -5.26
CA SER A 135 -4.75 -21.43 -6.52
C SER A 135 -3.29 -21.00 -6.49
N ASP A 136 -2.45 -21.81 -7.12
CA ASP A 136 -1.03 -21.48 -7.32
C ASP A 136 -0.88 -20.16 -8.05
N THR A 137 0.02 -19.31 -7.54
CA THR A 137 0.35 -18.04 -8.12
C THR A 137 1.70 -18.11 -8.79
N ALA A 138 1.71 -18.20 -10.13
CA ALA A 138 2.93 -18.25 -10.94
C ALA A 138 2.82 -17.24 -12.07
N SER A 139 3.28 -16.00 -11.84
CA SER A 139 3.26 -14.96 -12.85
C SER A 139 4.50 -15.01 -13.75
N ALA A 140 4.32 -14.82 -15.05
CA ALA A 140 5.40 -14.72 -16.03
C ALA A 140 6.03 -13.32 -16.14
N HIS A 141 5.45 -12.30 -15.49
CA HIS A 141 5.90 -10.91 -15.57
C HIS A 141 6.51 -10.41 -14.26
N HIS A 142 7.58 -9.62 -14.33
CA HIS A 142 8.31 -9.09 -13.17
C HIS A 142 7.42 -8.39 -12.13
N LEU A 143 6.53 -7.51 -12.56
CA LEU A 143 5.61 -6.83 -11.66
C LEU A 143 4.71 -7.81 -10.90
N TRP A 144 4.25 -8.84 -11.58
CA TRP A 144 3.32 -9.82 -11.03
C TRP A 144 4.01 -10.86 -10.17
N CYS A 145 5.30 -11.16 -10.42
CA CYS A 145 6.14 -11.91 -9.48
C CYS A 145 6.21 -11.20 -8.12
N VAL A 146 6.38 -9.86 -8.12
CA VAL A 146 6.33 -9.05 -6.89
C VAL A 146 4.97 -9.22 -6.18
N LYS A 147 3.86 -9.18 -6.93
CA LYS A 147 2.51 -9.37 -6.37
C LYS A 147 2.24 -10.80 -5.89
N SER A 148 2.80 -11.80 -6.56
CA SER A 148 2.73 -13.21 -6.11
C SER A 148 3.47 -13.43 -4.80
N TYR A 149 4.64 -12.79 -4.62
CA TYR A 149 5.41 -12.84 -3.39
C TYR A 149 4.62 -12.30 -2.18
N HIS A 150 3.84 -11.22 -2.36
CA HIS A 150 2.96 -10.70 -1.32
C HIS A 150 1.94 -11.72 -0.82
N ARG A 151 1.52 -12.64 -1.67
CA ARG A 151 0.49 -13.63 -1.33
C ARG A 151 1.04 -14.79 -0.51
N VAL A 152 2.33 -15.08 -0.67
CA VAL A 152 3.02 -16.18 0.03
C VAL A 152 3.49 -15.77 1.42
N THR A 153 3.70 -14.48 1.66
CA THR A 153 4.31 -13.94 2.90
C THR A 153 3.30 -13.38 3.91
N LEU A 154 2.02 -13.35 3.61
CA LEU A 154 0.92 -12.95 4.50
C LEU A 154 0.16 -14.16 5.05
#